data_5ac5ea1948d76f59d827aafc2571591c
#
_entry.id   5ac5ea1948d76f59d827aafc2571591c
#
_cell.length_a   1.000
_cell.length_b   1.000
_cell.length_c   1.000
_cell.angle_alpha   90.00
_cell.angle_beta   90.00
_cell.angle_gamma   90.00
#
_symmetry.space_group_name_H-M   'P 1'
#
loop_
_entity.id
_entity.type
_entity.pdbx_description
1 polymer ?
#
loop_
_entity_poly.entity_id
_entity_poly.type
_entity_poly.pdbx_seq_one_letter_code
_entity_poly.pdbx_strand_id
1 'polypeptide(L)'
;AVVEASRSSHTAPLDLLQKAGAIDSPYQFHWKRFLLEYFPKGTGFPPLAAPAIKDELPLATVQAFSVDDSSTTEIDDALSVQGLGTGTVTVGVHIAAPGLAVQPGAALDQVARQRLSTVYMPGYKITMLPDDVVQAYTLQEGRACPALSLYVTFDEASLQATHSATRLE
;
A
#
# COMPACT_ATOMS: atom_id res chain seq x y z
N ALA A 1 -2.52 1.58 -40.97
CA ALA A 1 -3.00 0.20 -41.22
C ALA A 1 -4.12 -0.21 -40.26
N VAL A 2 -3.87 -0.41 -38.94
CA VAL A 2 -4.90 -0.90 -37.98
C VAL A 2 -6.11 0.03 -37.87
N VAL A 3 -5.91 1.35 -37.77
CA VAL A 3 -6.99 2.34 -37.71
C VAL A 3 -7.82 2.34 -38.99
N GLU A 4 -7.21 2.20 -40.13
CA GLU A 4 -7.88 2.13 -41.43
C GLU A 4 -8.72 0.85 -41.54
N ALA A 5 -8.14 -0.30 -41.22
CA ALA A 5 -8.84 -1.57 -41.20
C ALA A 5 -9.99 -1.58 -40.18
N SER A 6 -9.82 -0.96 -39.02
CA SER A 6 -10.86 -0.79 -38.00
C SER A 6 -12.05 0.02 -38.54
N ARG A 7 -11.80 1.11 -39.22
CA ARG A 7 -12.85 1.95 -39.84
C ARG A 7 -13.60 1.21 -40.94
N SER A 8 -12.89 0.51 -41.82
CA SER A 8 -13.50 -0.19 -42.95
C SER A 8 -14.30 -1.43 -42.51
N SER A 9 -13.88 -2.11 -41.44
CA SER A 9 -14.55 -3.30 -40.89
C SER A 9 -15.58 -3.00 -39.81
N HIS A 10 -15.74 -1.73 -39.39
CA HIS A 10 -16.56 -1.34 -38.23
C HIS A 10 -16.23 -2.14 -36.96
N THR A 11 -14.96 -2.55 -36.80
CA THR A 11 -14.48 -3.33 -35.67
C THR A 11 -13.56 -2.45 -34.82
N ALA A 12 -13.70 -2.51 -33.48
CA ALA A 12 -12.80 -1.76 -32.58
C ALA A 12 -11.33 -2.16 -32.83
N PRO A 13 -10.38 -1.21 -32.78
CA PRO A 13 -8.98 -1.50 -33.08
C PRO A 13 -8.37 -2.65 -32.27
N LEU A 14 -8.71 -2.77 -30.98
CA LEU A 14 -8.20 -3.83 -30.12
C LEU A 14 -8.80 -5.19 -30.48
N ASP A 15 -10.11 -5.26 -30.82
CA ASP A 15 -10.75 -6.49 -31.25
C ASP A 15 -10.16 -6.97 -32.58
N LEU A 16 -9.86 -6.04 -33.49
CA LEU A 16 -9.20 -6.38 -34.74
C LEU A 16 -7.79 -6.94 -34.52
N LEU A 17 -7.01 -6.34 -33.61
CA LEU A 17 -5.68 -6.85 -33.25
C LEU A 17 -5.75 -8.22 -32.59
N GLN A 18 -6.75 -8.46 -31.75
CA GLN A 18 -6.96 -9.76 -31.12
C GLN A 18 -7.36 -10.82 -32.14
N LYS A 19 -8.33 -10.52 -33.04
CA LYS A 19 -8.73 -11.42 -34.14
C LYS A 19 -7.56 -11.76 -35.07
N ALA A 20 -6.65 -10.81 -35.28
CA ALA A 20 -5.46 -11.02 -36.09
C ALA A 20 -4.32 -11.77 -35.35
N GLY A 21 -4.50 -12.11 -34.07
CA GLY A 21 -3.48 -12.77 -33.25
C GLY A 21 -2.30 -11.87 -32.88
N ALA A 22 -2.44 -10.55 -33.06
CA ALA A 22 -1.38 -9.57 -32.72
C ALA A 22 -1.33 -9.24 -31.21
N ILE A 23 -2.42 -9.47 -30.50
CA ILE A 23 -2.54 -9.36 -29.03
C ILE A 23 -3.38 -10.51 -28.51
N ASP A 24 -3.09 -10.97 -27.30
CA ASP A 24 -3.84 -12.07 -26.67
C ASP A 24 -5.22 -11.59 -26.17
N SER A 25 -5.26 -10.38 -25.64
CA SER A 25 -6.49 -9.74 -25.17
C SER A 25 -6.30 -8.22 -25.06
N PRO A 26 -7.39 -7.41 -25.00
CA PRO A 26 -7.31 -5.98 -24.68
C PRO A 26 -6.61 -5.71 -23.35
N TYR A 27 -6.84 -6.53 -22.33
CA TYR A 27 -6.16 -6.44 -21.05
C TYR A 27 -4.62 -6.55 -21.21
N GLN A 28 -4.13 -7.58 -21.92
CA GLN A 28 -2.71 -7.77 -22.17
C GLN A 28 -2.08 -6.62 -22.96
N PHE A 29 -2.81 -6.03 -23.88
CA PHE A 29 -2.36 -4.85 -24.60
C PHE A 29 -2.15 -3.66 -23.66
N HIS A 30 -3.15 -3.35 -22.82
CA HIS A 30 -3.04 -2.23 -21.87
C HIS A 30 -1.96 -2.48 -20.84
N TRP A 31 -1.84 -3.71 -20.35
CA TRP A 31 -0.81 -4.12 -19.41
C TRP A 31 0.61 -3.96 -19.98
N LYS A 32 0.87 -4.54 -21.15
CA LYS A 32 2.18 -4.42 -21.83
C LYS A 32 2.53 -2.94 -22.14
N ARG A 33 1.55 -2.15 -22.54
CA ARG A 33 1.72 -0.72 -22.77
C ARG A 33 2.10 0.00 -21.48
N PHE A 34 1.41 -0.25 -20.40
CA PHE A 34 1.71 0.32 -19.08
C PHE A 34 3.14 -0.03 -18.63
N LEU A 35 3.53 -1.30 -18.73
CA LEU A 35 4.88 -1.73 -18.40
C LEU A 35 5.94 -1.03 -19.25
N LEU A 36 5.72 -0.91 -20.56
CA LEU A 36 6.66 -0.23 -21.46
C LEU A 36 6.82 1.25 -21.11
N GLU A 37 5.75 1.91 -20.70
CA GLU A 37 5.73 3.35 -20.38
C GLU A 37 6.36 3.64 -19.00
N TYR A 38 5.99 2.89 -17.98
CA TYR A 38 6.36 3.18 -16.59
C TYR A 38 7.46 2.28 -16.03
N PHE A 39 7.62 1.08 -16.57
CA PHE A 39 8.59 0.10 -16.12
C PHE A 39 9.42 -0.49 -17.27
N PRO A 40 10.05 0.34 -18.11
CA PRO A 40 10.76 -0.15 -19.31
C PRO A 40 11.94 -1.09 -19.01
N LYS A 41 12.45 -1.06 -17.77
CA LYS A 41 13.53 -1.92 -17.27
C LYS A 41 13.03 -3.11 -16.44
N GLY A 42 11.69 -3.31 -16.39
CA GLY A 42 11.06 -4.33 -15.56
C GLY A 42 10.60 -3.79 -14.20
N THR A 43 9.76 -4.57 -13.50
CA THR A 43 9.13 -4.22 -12.22
C THR A 43 9.97 -4.62 -11.00
N GLY A 44 11.08 -5.34 -11.19
CA GLY A 44 11.99 -5.76 -10.12
C GLY A 44 12.65 -4.57 -9.41
N PHE A 45 13.24 -4.85 -8.27
CA PHE A 45 14.05 -3.89 -7.51
C PHE A 45 15.54 -4.11 -7.80
N PRO A 46 16.36 -3.05 -7.78
CA PRO A 46 17.81 -3.23 -7.70
C PRO A 46 18.16 -3.92 -6.36
N PRO A 47 19.36 -4.47 -6.20
CA PRO A 47 19.81 -4.99 -4.91
C PRO A 47 19.77 -3.86 -3.88
N LEU A 48 18.88 -3.96 -2.90
CA LEU A 48 18.71 -3.02 -1.79
C LEU A 48 18.83 -3.81 -0.49
N ALA A 49 19.57 -3.27 0.48
CA ALA A 49 19.56 -3.83 1.82
C ALA A 49 18.29 -3.32 2.55
N ALA A 50 17.56 -4.23 3.17
CA ALA A 50 16.50 -3.84 4.09
C ALA A 50 17.11 -3.06 5.26
N PRO A 51 16.71 -1.82 5.51
CA PRO A 51 17.25 -1.07 6.63
C PRO A 51 16.79 -1.69 7.95
N ALA A 52 17.72 -1.87 8.87
CA ALA A 52 17.36 -2.29 10.22
C ALA A 52 16.60 -1.15 10.93
N ILE A 53 15.53 -1.50 11.64
CA ILE A 53 14.87 -0.59 12.58
C ILE A 53 15.86 -0.33 13.71
N LYS A 54 16.30 0.91 13.86
CA LYS A 54 17.33 1.31 14.84
C LYS A 54 16.74 1.96 16.09
N ASP A 55 15.49 2.39 16.00
CA ASP A 55 14.84 3.14 17.08
C ASP A 55 14.15 2.18 18.05
N GLU A 56 14.48 2.30 19.34
CA GLU A 56 13.70 1.70 20.41
C GLU A 56 12.46 2.56 20.63
N LEU A 57 11.33 2.08 20.09
CA LEU A 57 10.04 2.76 20.23
C LEU A 57 9.30 2.23 21.46
N PRO A 58 8.51 3.08 22.14
CA PRO A 58 7.66 2.61 23.24
C PRO A 58 6.63 1.62 22.71
N LEU A 59 6.42 0.53 23.45
CA LEU A 59 5.40 -0.45 23.10
C LEU A 59 4.02 0.03 23.55
N ALA A 60 3.09 0.16 22.60
CA ALA A 60 1.69 0.49 22.90
C ALA A 60 0.98 -0.69 23.61
N THR A 61 0.23 -0.38 24.67
CA THR A 61 -0.58 -1.36 25.41
C THR A 61 -2.02 -1.35 24.90
N VAL A 62 -2.21 -1.60 23.62
CA VAL A 62 -3.52 -1.62 22.95
C VAL A 62 -3.75 -2.97 22.26
N GLN A 63 -5.00 -3.33 22.08
CA GLN A 63 -5.39 -4.42 21.19
C GLN A 63 -5.80 -3.80 19.86
N ALA A 64 -4.89 -3.83 18.89
CA ALA A 64 -5.14 -3.35 17.56
C ALA A 64 -5.72 -4.46 16.67
N PHE A 65 -6.58 -4.06 15.73
CA PHE A 65 -7.14 -4.93 14.70
C PHE A 65 -7.18 -4.19 13.36
N SER A 66 -6.97 -4.91 12.28
CA SER A 66 -7.14 -4.40 10.92
C SER A 66 -8.46 -4.87 10.31
N VAL A 67 -8.90 -4.19 9.26
CA VAL A 67 -10.11 -4.55 8.50
C VAL A 67 -9.69 -4.75 7.05
N ASP A 68 -9.20 -5.95 6.76
CA ASP A 68 -8.65 -6.34 5.47
C ASP A 68 -9.28 -7.63 4.95
N ASP A 69 -9.12 -7.88 3.65
CA ASP A 69 -9.43 -9.18 3.08
C ASP A 69 -8.45 -10.26 3.60
N SER A 70 -8.92 -11.50 3.73
CA SER A 70 -8.12 -12.63 4.23
C SER A 70 -6.86 -12.93 3.36
N SER A 71 -6.80 -12.40 2.16
CA SER A 71 -5.66 -12.52 1.23
C SER A 71 -4.69 -11.34 1.31
N THR A 72 -4.98 -10.32 2.13
CA THR A 72 -4.10 -9.14 2.28
C THR A 72 -2.78 -9.53 2.94
N THR A 73 -1.68 -9.15 2.32
CA THR A 73 -0.31 -9.41 2.81
C THR A 73 0.42 -8.15 3.26
N GLU A 74 -0.15 -6.99 2.99
CA GLU A 74 0.35 -5.67 3.40
C GLU A 74 -0.74 -4.99 4.22
N ILE A 75 -0.57 -4.98 5.54
CA ILE A 75 -1.49 -4.33 6.48
C ILE A 75 -0.85 -3.00 6.84
N ASP A 76 -1.40 -1.93 6.31
CA ASP A 76 -0.84 -0.58 6.46
C ASP A 76 -1.51 0.21 7.57
N ASP A 77 -2.73 -0.16 7.95
CA ASP A 77 -3.49 0.51 8.99
C ASP A 77 -4.21 -0.48 9.92
N ALA A 78 -4.38 -0.05 11.16
CA ALA A 78 -5.13 -0.78 12.18
C ALA A 78 -5.85 0.21 13.11
N LEU A 79 -6.85 -0.29 13.78
CA LEU A 79 -7.65 0.46 14.75
C LEU A 79 -7.51 -0.16 16.15
N SER A 80 -7.68 0.64 17.18
CA SER A 80 -7.88 0.15 18.54
C SER A 80 -8.98 0.95 19.25
N VAL A 81 -9.64 0.32 20.21
CA VAL A 81 -10.69 0.95 21.02
C VAL A 81 -10.45 0.62 22.48
N GLN A 82 -10.46 1.63 23.32
CA GLN A 82 -10.30 1.50 24.77
C GLN A 82 -11.38 2.28 25.50
N GLY A 83 -11.76 1.83 26.68
CA GLY A 83 -12.70 2.55 27.57
C GLY A 83 -14.16 2.46 27.18
N LEU A 84 -14.56 1.57 26.28
CA LEU A 84 -15.96 1.41 25.90
C LEU A 84 -16.82 1.06 27.13
N GLY A 85 -17.93 1.79 27.33
CA GLY A 85 -18.85 1.64 28.48
C GLY A 85 -18.35 2.33 29.76
N THR A 86 -17.29 3.15 29.73
CA THR A 86 -16.77 3.86 30.91
C THR A 86 -17.10 5.36 30.93
N GLY A 87 -17.84 5.86 29.94
CA GLY A 87 -18.16 7.29 29.74
C GLY A 87 -17.17 8.02 28.84
N THR A 88 -15.98 7.46 28.59
CA THR A 88 -15.03 7.99 27.62
C THR A 88 -14.43 6.86 26.79
N VAL A 89 -14.39 7.04 25.49
CA VAL A 89 -13.82 6.07 24.52
C VAL A 89 -12.62 6.68 23.82
N THR A 90 -11.52 5.98 23.83
CA THR A 90 -10.35 6.34 23.03
C THR A 90 -10.24 5.42 21.83
N VAL A 91 -10.30 5.99 20.64
CA VAL A 91 -10.05 5.32 19.37
C VAL A 91 -8.60 5.61 18.95
N GLY A 92 -7.85 4.55 18.68
CA GLY A 92 -6.53 4.62 18.08
C GLY A 92 -6.61 4.29 16.59
N VAL A 93 -5.91 5.08 15.79
CA VAL A 93 -5.64 4.82 14.36
C VAL A 93 -4.14 4.66 14.22
N HIS A 94 -3.72 3.49 13.81
CA HIS A 94 -2.31 3.09 13.75
C HIS A 94 -1.91 2.90 12.29
N ILE A 95 -0.93 3.65 11.83
CA ILE A 95 -0.42 3.57 10.45
C ILE A 95 0.99 3.02 10.48
N ALA A 96 1.26 1.98 9.70
CA ALA A 96 2.59 1.42 9.52
C ALA A 96 3.61 2.49 9.18
N ALA A 97 4.80 2.44 9.77
CA ALA A 97 5.80 3.49 9.65
C ALA A 97 7.04 3.07 8.82
N PRO A 98 6.92 2.61 7.55
CA PRO A 98 8.05 2.24 6.71
C PRO A 98 9.00 3.42 6.45
N GLY A 99 8.55 4.66 6.62
CA GLY A 99 9.37 5.85 6.53
C GLY A 99 10.57 5.86 7.49
N LEU A 100 10.53 5.12 8.61
CA LEU A 100 11.66 4.94 9.50
C LEU A 100 12.84 4.22 8.84
N ALA A 101 12.57 3.37 7.83
CA ALA A 101 13.59 2.68 7.06
C ALA A 101 14.18 3.55 5.94
N VAL A 102 13.53 4.65 5.59
CA VAL A 102 13.85 5.42 4.39
C VAL A 102 14.63 6.68 4.76
N GLN A 103 15.93 6.65 4.52
CA GLN A 103 16.77 7.85 4.63
C GLN A 103 16.63 8.71 3.38
N PRO A 104 16.35 10.02 3.48
CA PRO A 104 16.26 10.90 2.32
C PRO A 104 17.52 10.84 1.44
N GLY A 105 17.33 10.63 0.12
CA GLY A 105 18.40 10.50 -0.86
C GLY A 105 19.07 9.12 -0.94
N ALA A 106 18.77 8.19 -0.04
CA ALA A 106 19.25 6.82 -0.12
C ALA A 106 18.66 6.06 -1.33
N ALA A 107 19.25 4.92 -1.68
CA ALA A 107 18.80 4.12 -2.82
C ALA A 107 17.33 3.70 -2.71
N LEU A 108 16.86 3.34 -1.51
CA LEU A 108 15.46 3.01 -1.24
C LEU A 108 14.53 4.22 -1.45
N ASP A 109 14.91 5.41 -0.96
CA ASP A 109 14.15 6.66 -1.20
C ASP A 109 14.05 6.99 -2.70
N GLN A 110 15.14 6.83 -3.44
CA GLN A 110 15.15 7.10 -4.88
C GLN A 110 14.19 6.15 -5.63
N VAL A 111 14.18 4.88 -5.28
CA VAL A 111 13.25 3.89 -5.87
C VAL A 111 11.81 4.20 -5.49
N ALA A 112 11.53 4.49 -4.22
CA ALA A 112 10.21 4.84 -3.74
C ALA A 112 9.67 6.10 -4.44
N ARG A 113 10.49 7.14 -4.60
CA ARG A 113 10.14 8.36 -5.34
C ARG A 113 9.85 8.13 -6.80
N GLN A 114 10.53 7.17 -7.45
CA GLN A 114 10.27 6.82 -8.84
C GLN A 114 8.95 6.05 -9.00
N ARG A 115 8.60 5.21 -8.02
CA ARG A 115 7.39 4.38 -8.07
C ARG A 115 6.13 5.09 -7.58
N LEU A 116 6.26 5.99 -6.61
CA LEU A 116 5.23 6.83 -6.00
C LEU A 116 4.16 6.08 -5.20
N SER A 117 3.75 4.90 -5.63
CA SER A 117 2.73 4.09 -4.97
C SER A 117 2.84 2.62 -5.38
N THR A 118 2.15 1.75 -4.67
CA THR A 118 1.83 0.40 -5.15
C THR A 118 0.74 0.49 -6.22
N VAL A 119 0.95 -0.21 -7.34
CA VAL A 119 -0.02 -0.28 -8.44
C VAL A 119 -0.76 -1.60 -8.33
N TYR A 120 -2.07 -1.53 -8.14
CA TYR A 120 -2.97 -2.69 -8.05
C TYR A 120 -3.70 -2.92 -9.37
N MET A 121 -3.78 -4.17 -9.76
CA MET A 121 -4.55 -4.60 -10.92
C MET A 121 -5.08 -6.02 -10.70
N PRO A 122 -6.08 -6.47 -11.47
CA PRO A 122 -6.63 -7.82 -11.32
C PRO A 122 -5.55 -8.91 -11.41
N GLY A 123 -5.35 -9.65 -10.32
CA GLY A 123 -4.41 -10.77 -10.25
C GLY A 123 -2.93 -10.42 -10.16
N TYR A 124 -2.58 -9.12 -10.05
CA TYR A 124 -1.19 -8.69 -9.94
C TYR A 124 -1.04 -7.34 -9.23
N LYS A 125 0.06 -7.15 -8.51
CA LYS A 125 0.45 -5.84 -7.97
C LYS A 125 1.92 -5.55 -8.24
N ILE A 126 2.27 -4.28 -8.39
CA ILE A 126 3.64 -3.79 -8.42
C ILE A 126 3.84 -2.94 -7.17
N THR A 127 4.61 -3.43 -6.23
CA THR A 127 4.82 -2.76 -4.94
C THR A 127 5.71 -1.52 -5.08
N MET A 128 5.45 -0.50 -4.28
CA MET A 128 6.30 0.70 -4.19
C MET A 128 7.63 0.38 -3.52
N LEU A 129 7.61 -0.46 -2.49
CA LEU A 129 8.78 -0.87 -1.71
C LEU A 129 9.11 -2.36 -1.95
N PRO A 130 10.37 -2.78 -1.74
CA PRO A 130 10.75 -4.18 -1.77
C PRO A 130 10.00 -5.02 -0.72
N ASP A 131 9.77 -6.28 -1.01
CA ASP A 131 8.98 -7.18 -0.15
C ASP A 131 9.57 -7.31 1.27
N ASP A 132 10.89 -7.32 1.42
CA ASP A 132 11.56 -7.37 2.72
C ASP A 132 11.30 -6.13 3.58
N VAL A 133 11.21 -4.94 2.95
CA VAL A 133 10.81 -3.70 3.63
C VAL A 133 9.33 -3.75 4.01
N VAL A 134 8.47 -4.18 3.08
CA VAL A 134 7.03 -4.35 3.34
C VAL A 134 6.83 -5.29 4.52
N GLN A 135 7.45 -6.46 4.50
CA GLN A 135 7.33 -7.46 5.56
C GLN A 135 7.89 -6.99 6.92
N ALA A 136 8.88 -6.11 6.92
CA ALA A 136 9.42 -5.54 8.15
C ALA A 136 8.45 -4.56 8.83
N TYR A 137 7.59 -3.88 8.07
CA TYR A 137 6.74 -2.79 8.56
C TYR A 137 5.24 -3.07 8.51
N THR A 138 4.79 -4.15 7.84
CA THR A 138 3.36 -4.51 7.84
C THR A 138 2.88 -4.82 9.27
N LEU A 139 1.67 -4.34 9.61
CA LEU A 139 1.06 -4.50 10.94
C LEU A 139 0.53 -5.93 11.14
N GLN A 140 1.45 -6.89 11.12
CA GLN A 140 1.14 -8.31 11.20
C GLN A 140 0.77 -8.75 12.61
N GLU A 141 -0.25 -9.61 12.72
CA GLU A 141 -0.67 -10.21 13.97
C GLU A 141 0.49 -10.95 14.67
N GLY A 142 0.52 -10.88 16.01
CA GLY A 142 1.50 -11.59 16.85
C GLY A 142 2.89 -10.95 16.89
N ARG A 143 3.07 -9.77 16.31
CA ARG A 143 4.33 -9.05 16.25
C ARG A 143 4.17 -7.59 16.61
N ALA A 144 5.14 -7.01 17.31
CA ALA A 144 5.26 -5.56 17.46
C ALA A 144 5.81 -4.97 16.15
N CYS A 145 5.14 -3.94 15.62
CA CYS A 145 5.50 -3.25 14.39
C CYS A 145 5.48 -1.75 14.64
N PRO A 146 6.47 -0.98 14.13
CA PRO A 146 6.48 0.47 14.28
C PRO A 146 5.26 1.10 13.62
N ALA A 147 4.57 1.97 14.35
CA ALA A 147 3.40 2.68 13.87
C ALA A 147 3.41 4.15 14.27
N LEU A 148 2.89 5.00 13.40
CA LEU A 148 2.45 6.33 13.74
C LEU A 148 0.98 6.24 14.17
N SER A 149 0.73 6.47 15.45
CA SER A 149 -0.58 6.29 16.06
C SER A 149 -1.22 7.63 16.40
N LEU A 150 -2.47 7.82 15.97
CA LEU A 150 -3.32 8.91 16.41
C LEU A 150 -4.37 8.35 17.38
N TYR A 151 -4.38 8.86 18.59
CA TYR A 151 -5.41 8.57 19.60
C TYR A 151 -6.37 9.74 19.73
N VAL A 152 -7.65 9.47 19.63
CA VAL A 152 -8.70 10.46 19.85
C VAL A 152 -9.64 9.96 20.94
N THR A 153 -9.81 10.74 21.99
CA THR A 153 -10.73 10.44 23.08
C THR A 153 -12.03 11.20 22.88
N PHE A 154 -13.12 10.49 23.01
CA PHE A 154 -14.49 10.99 22.86
C PHE A 154 -15.26 10.87 24.18
N ASP A 155 -16.12 11.81 24.47
CA ASP A 155 -17.23 11.61 25.40
C ASP A 155 -18.21 10.62 24.78
N GLU A 156 -18.50 9.52 25.48
CA GLU A 156 -19.26 8.40 24.92
C GLU A 156 -20.74 8.74 24.66
N ALA A 157 -21.30 9.68 25.43
CA ALA A 157 -22.71 10.07 25.30
C ALA A 157 -22.93 11.07 24.16
N SER A 158 -22.05 12.07 24.04
CA SER A 158 -22.17 13.14 23.05
C SER A 158 -21.42 12.87 21.77
N LEU A 159 -20.48 11.89 21.75
CA LEU A 159 -19.53 11.59 20.67
C LEU A 159 -18.64 12.78 20.28
N GLN A 160 -18.48 13.74 21.18
CA GLN A 160 -17.59 14.86 20.96
C GLN A 160 -16.14 14.49 21.33
N ALA A 161 -15.19 14.83 20.45
CA ALA A 161 -13.78 14.66 20.74
C ALA A 161 -13.35 15.62 21.84
N THR A 162 -12.74 15.07 22.89
CA THR A 162 -12.27 15.81 24.06
C THR A 162 -10.76 15.96 24.13
N HIS A 163 -10.04 15.02 23.53
CA HIS A 163 -8.58 15.00 23.52
C HIS A 163 -8.05 14.27 22.28
N SER A 164 -6.86 14.65 21.82
CA SER A 164 -6.12 13.88 20.81
C SER A 164 -4.63 13.90 21.08
N ALA A 165 -3.94 12.82 20.71
CA ALA A 165 -2.49 12.69 20.83
C ALA A 165 -1.95 11.86 19.66
N THR A 166 -0.78 12.25 19.15
CA THR A 166 -0.05 11.46 18.13
C THR A 166 1.22 10.89 18.75
N ARG A 167 1.53 9.64 18.46
CA ARG A 167 2.71 8.92 18.98
C ARG A 167 3.37 8.14 17.85
N LEU A 168 4.68 8.02 17.93
CA LEU A 168 5.46 7.03 17.21
C LEU A 168 5.81 5.92 18.21
N GLU A 169 5.32 4.73 17.96
CA GLU A 169 5.39 3.61 18.91
C GLU A 169 5.46 2.25 18.21
#